data_f807d5e372197630d280756f3bcb8143
#
_entry.id   f807d5e372197630d280756f3bcb8143
#
_cell.length_a   1.000
_cell.length_b   1.000
_cell.length_c   1.000
_cell.angle_alpha   90.00
_cell.angle_beta   90.00
_cell.angle_gamma   90.00
#
_symmetry.space_group_name_H-M   'P 1'
#
loop_
_entity.id
_entity.type
_entity.pdbx_description
1 polymer ?
#
loop_
_entity_poly.entity_id
_entity_poly.type
_entity_poly.pdbx_seq_one_letter_code
_entity_poly.pdbx_strand_id
1 'polypeptide(L)'
;MTRSSVQGDDTQEDAADASERAEAVRGDGDNGVGDTLDDGVGDAADDGAGDTAGATADEAADGAGNDGGKPGVAARPRRRRRALRWTAVLLAAVLAGTAGAGYLYYEHLNANIKQDALNLGDNKVAAPTPNAAGQTPLNILVIGSDARDSEENQQLGGARETFGSTPLADVQMLVHLSADRSNMSVVSMPRDTLLEIPKCTDPDDGTVYPASEGRVMTNQSLGHGGPGCAVATWQELTGIHIDHFVMVDFAGVVSMADAVGGVPVCVDANIHSRDNEGHGSGLKLEKGTHPVKGEQALQWLRTRYGFEDGSDLARAKAQHMYLNSMVRVLRENATLSSPNRLRRLAEEATEALTVDPGLDSVKKLYDLSDELRKVKPERITMTTMPNRYVGARVEPTEDAEQLFRLVREDIALDGKDAKKKPDAEPGPPADPAAPDDELAVQVRNGTRTDELGTAPGRANAIAGLLVERGFTKAVADPSVLPSEDRTVIRYPSADLEGDARRVAKSLGIPASSVKRSTDVSGVTLVVGADWREGTAYKAPGSDNSTPESAQALNGADDSACMHVNPAFTWS
;
A
#
# COMPACT_ATOMS: atom_id res chain seq x y z
N MET A 1 61.18 -25.17 -17.85
CA MET A 1 61.68 -26.28 -17.02
C MET A 1 60.84 -26.24 -15.76
N THR A 2 59.93 -27.07 -15.38
CA THR A 2 59.60 -28.46 -15.66
C THR A 2 58.11 -28.63 -15.46
N ARG A 3 57.48 -29.38 -16.32
CA ARG A 3 56.11 -29.90 -16.21
C ARG A 3 56.01 -30.88 -15.05
N SER A 4 54.85 -30.94 -14.38
CA SER A 4 54.34 -32.22 -13.97
C SER A 4 52.81 -32.16 -13.94
N SER A 5 52.24 -32.98 -14.77
CA SER A 5 50.84 -33.42 -14.89
C SER A 5 50.59 -34.56 -13.91
N VAL A 6 49.46 -34.57 -13.25
CA VAL A 6 48.84 -35.84 -12.81
C VAL A 6 47.33 -35.78 -13.10
N GLN A 7 46.93 -36.78 -13.76
CA GLN A 7 45.70 -37.27 -14.32
C GLN A 7 44.79 -37.85 -13.22
N GLY A 8 43.52 -37.59 -13.25
CA GLY A 8 42.37 -38.47 -13.41
C GLY A 8 42.03 -39.38 -12.24
N ASP A 9 40.80 -39.33 -11.80
CA ASP A 9 40.01 -40.56 -11.72
C ASP A 9 38.49 -40.21 -11.74
N ASP A 10 37.85 -40.89 -12.68
CA ASP A 10 36.40 -40.98 -12.84
C ASP A 10 35.82 -41.89 -11.77
N THR A 11 34.71 -41.55 -11.16
CA THR A 11 33.71 -42.56 -10.74
C THR A 11 32.32 -41.99 -10.91
N GLN A 12 31.73 -42.55 -11.93
CA GLN A 12 30.32 -42.56 -12.30
C GLN A 12 29.70 -43.78 -11.62
N GLU A 13 28.66 -43.60 -10.81
CA GLU A 13 27.69 -44.64 -10.40
C GLU A 13 26.45 -43.89 -9.90
N ASP A 14 25.46 -44.06 -10.56
CA ASP A 14 24.28 -44.87 -10.82
C ASP A 14 23.03 -44.26 -10.22
N ALA A 15 22.17 -43.83 -11.16
CA ALA A 15 20.76 -43.62 -10.96
C ALA A 15 20.02 -44.95 -11.07
N ALA A 16 19.24 -45.32 -10.09
CA ALA A 16 18.20 -46.35 -10.20
C ALA A 16 17.03 -45.97 -9.29
N ASP A 17 15.94 -45.53 -9.89
CA ASP A 17 14.68 -46.26 -10.04
C ASP A 17 13.97 -46.62 -8.72
N ALA A 18 12.87 -45.90 -8.45
CA ALA A 18 11.73 -46.38 -7.67
C ALA A 18 10.43 -45.71 -8.16
N SER A 19 9.97 -46.18 -9.33
CA SER A 19 8.57 -46.17 -9.67
C SER A 19 7.94 -47.48 -9.16
N GLU A 20 6.70 -47.37 -8.75
CA GLU A 20 5.67 -48.39 -8.44
C GLU A 20 5.24 -48.42 -6.96
N ARG A 21 4.09 -47.85 -6.69
CA ARG A 21 2.86 -48.58 -6.33
C ARG A 21 1.72 -47.58 -6.03
N ALA A 22 0.86 -47.45 -7.02
CA ALA A 22 -0.51 -47.05 -6.80
C ALA A 22 -1.37 -48.28 -7.02
N GLU A 23 -1.99 -48.83 -6.01
CA GLU A 23 -3.01 -49.83 -6.15
C GLU A 23 -4.30 -49.36 -5.49
N ALA A 24 -5.32 -49.37 -6.33
CA ALA A 24 -6.71 -49.07 -6.17
C ALA A 24 -7.39 -49.81 -5.00
N VAL A 25 -8.30 -49.13 -4.33
CA VAL A 25 -9.44 -49.76 -3.67
C VAL A 25 -10.72 -49.14 -4.24
N ARG A 26 -11.38 -49.96 -5.12
CA ARG A 26 -12.79 -49.81 -5.45
C ARG A 26 -13.61 -50.38 -4.30
N GLY A 27 -14.65 -49.68 -3.91
CA GLY A 27 -15.73 -50.20 -3.07
C GLY A 27 -17.06 -49.76 -3.65
N ASP A 28 -17.73 -50.69 -4.26
CA ASP A 28 -19.12 -50.63 -4.70
C ASP A 28 -20.09 -50.45 -3.51
N GLY A 29 -21.18 -49.76 -3.74
CA GLY A 29 -22.31 -49.67 -2.82
C GLY A 29 -23.52 -49.05 -3.50
N ASP A 30 -24.20 -49.87 -4.22
CA ASP A 30 -25.46 -49.75 -4.97
C ASP A 30 -26.68 -49.59 -4.03
N ASN A 31 -27.83 -49.19 -4.64
CA ASN A 31 -29.23 -49.12 -4.20
C ASN A 31 -29.70 -47.73 -3.72
N GLY A 32 -30.80 -47.21 -4.24
CA GLY A 32 -31.84 -47.71 -5.11
C GLY A 32 -32.97 -46.68 -5.16
N VAL A 33 -33.49 -46.55 -6.37
CA VAL A 33 -34.92 -46.47 -6.76
C VAL A 33 -35.88 -45.57 -6.01
N GLY A 34 -36.57 -44.73 -6.82
CA GLY A 34 -37.84 -44.09 -6.50
C GLY A 34 -38.08 -42.87 -7.37
N ASP A 35 -38.32 -43.01 -8.54
CA ASP A 35 -39.43 -42.84 -9.49
C ASP A 35 -40.67 -42.19 -8.82
N THR A 36 -41.11 -41.07 -9.34
CA THR A 36 -42.45 -40.79 -9.88
C THR A 36 -42.54 -39.39 -10.45
N LEU A 37 -42.81 -39.36 -11.71
CA LEU A 37 -43.45 -38.36 -12.53
C LEU A 37 -44.77 -37.85 -11.87
N ASP A 38 -45.12 -36.58 -12.00
CA ASP A 38 -46.43 -36.25 -12.54
C ASP A 38 -46.45 -34.86 -13.16
N ASP A 39 -46.99 -34.89 -14.36
CA ASP A 39 -47.36 -33.77 -15.22
C ASP A 39 -48.59 -33.06 -14.68
N GLY A 40 -48.68 -31.74 -14.93
CA GLY A 40 -49.91 -30.98 -14.65
C GLY A 40 -49.94 -29.66 -15.41
N VAL A 41 -50.11 -29.75 -16.73
CA VAL A 41 -50.61 -28.69 -17.59
C VAL A 41 -52.08 -28.42 -17.26
N GLY A 42 -52.47 -27.17 -17.16
CA GLY A 42 -53.86 -26.75 -16.98
C GLY A 42 -54.06 -25.31 -17.43
N ASP A 43 -54.18 -25.15 -18.72
CA ASP A 43 -54.85 -24.05 -19.40
C ASP A 43 -56.35 -24.03 -19.05
N ALA A 44 -56.94 -22.86 -18.88
CA ALA A 44 -58.29 -22.58 -19.37
C ALA A 44 -58.69 -21.11 -19.11
N ALA A 45 -58.82 -20.40 -20.17
CA ALA A 45 -59.70 -19.26 -20.33
C ALA A 45 -61.16 -19.61 -20.04
N ASP A 46 -61.98 -18.71 -19.63
CA ASP A 46 -63.16 -18.36 -20.42
C ASP A 46 -64.09 -17.36 -19.71
N ASP A 47 -64.49 -16.40 -20.43
CA ASP A 47 -65.73 -15.69 -20.62
C ASP A 47 -66.82 -15.72 -19.54
N GLY A 48 -67.45 -14.55 -19.39
CA GLY A 48 -68.71 -14.37 -18.70
C GLY A 48 -69.25 -12.95 -18.82
N ALA A 49 -69.76 -12.62 -20.00
CA ALA A 49 -70.62 -11.46 -20.26
C ALA A 49 -72.01 -11.66 -19.63
N GLY A 50 -72.65 -10.56 -19.28
CA GLY A 50 -74.04 -10.55 -18.85
C GLY A 50 -74.46 -9.16 -18.43
N ASP A 51 -74.80 -8.44 -19.25
CA ASP A 51 -75.92 -7.66 -19.81
C ASP A 51 -77.22 -7.69 -18.99
N THR A 52 -77.86 -6.57 -18.94
CA THR A 52 -79.23 -6.13 -18.99
C THR A 52 -79.53 -5.06 -17.95
N ALA A 53 -79.73 -3.84 -18.31
CA ALA A 53 -80.92 -3.21 -18.86
C ALA A 53 -82.11 -3.09 -17.85
N GLY A 54 -82.55 -1.93 -17.66
CA GLY A 54 -83.82 -1.61 -16.93
C GLY A 54 -84.01 -0.09 -16.81
N ALA A 55 -84.61 0.45 -17.81
CA ALA A 55 -85.13 1.79 -17.91
C ALA A 55 -86.44 1.91 -17.04
N THR A 56 -86.75 3.13 -16.66
CA THR A 56 -88.04 3.87 -16.88
C THR A 56 -87.96 5.12 -16.01
N ALA A 57 -88.00 6.24 -16.53
CA ALA A 57 -88.97 7.28 -16.85
C ALA A 57 -90.13 7.39 -15.81
N ASP A 58 -90.31 8.53 -15.28
CA ASP A 58 -91.37 9.52 -15.52
C ASP A 58 -91.42 10.54 -14.37
N GLU A 59 -91.46 11.69 -14.72
CA GLU A 59 -92.46 12.75 -14.92
C GLU A 59 -92.80 13.63 -13.73
N ALA A 60 -92.53 14.85 -13.94
CA ALA A 60 -93.34 16.07 -13.78
C ALA A 60 -93.81 16.51 -12.39
N ALA A 61 -93.60 17.68 -12.05
CA ALA A 61 -94.44 18.83 -12.01
C ALA A 61 -94.01 19.91 -11.02
N ASP A 62 -93.86 21.05 -11.55
CA ASP A 62 -94.25 22.39 -11.16
C ASP A 62 -94.35 22.79 -9.67
N GLY A 63 -93.72 23.90 -9.36
CA GLY A 63 -93.88 24.63 -8.11
C GLY A 63 -92.96 25.84 -8.03
N ALA A 64 -93.42 26.93 -8.61
CA ALA A 64 -92.76 28.23 -8.44
C ALA A 64 -92.73 28.70 -7.00
N GLY A 65 -91.62 29.22 -6.54
CA GLY A 65 -91.48 29.87 -5.25
C GLY A 65 -90.17 30.67 -5.20
N ASN A 66 -90.34 31.94 -5.47
CA ASN A 66 -89.36 32.99 -5.33
C ASN A 66 -88.96 33.15 -3.89
N ASP A 67 -87.67 33.21 -3.52
CA ASP A 67 -87.11 34.27 -2.69
C ASP A 67 -85.59 34.10 -2.36
N GLY A 68 -84.89 35.18 -2.38
CA GLY A 68 -83.82 35.49 -1.43
C GLY A 68 -82.42 34.99 -1.70
N GLY A 69 -81.63 35.74 -2.50
CA GLY A 69 -80.18 35.55 -2.69
C GLY A 69 -79.36 35.60 -1.43
N LYS A 70 -78.47 34.62 -1.27
CA LYS A 70 -77.18 34.73 -0.52
C LYS A 70 -76.09 34.22 -1.41
N PRO A 71 -74.89 34.91 -1.45
CA PRO A 71 -73.78 34.48 -2.33
C PRO A 71 -73.23 33.14 -1.84
N GLY A 72 -73.35 32.13 -2.70
CA GLY A 72 -72.80 30.79 -2.45
C GLY A 72 -71.29 30.82 -2.36
N VAL A 73 -70.78 30.48 -1.19
CA VAL A 73 -69.36 30.15 -1.02
C VAL A 73 -69.05 28.95 -1.92
N ALA A 74 -68.29 29.18 -2.98
CA ALA A 74 -67.83 28.14 -3.89
C ALA A 74 -67.12 27.03 -3.14
N ALA A 75 -67.73 25.88 -3.00
CA ALA A 75 -67.16 24.68 -2.43
C ALA A 75 -65.93 24.27 -3.28
N ARG A 76 -64.74 24.63 -2.85
CA ARG A 76 -63.47 24.21 -3.49
C ARG A 76 -63.46 22.68 -3.56
N PRO A 77 -63.22 22.09 -4.73
CA PRO A 77 -63.48 20.69 -5.00
C PRO A 77 -62.58 19.80 -4.12
N ARG A 78 -63.16 19.02 -3.24
CA ARG A 78 -62.54 17.98 -2.40
C ARG A 78 -61.66 17.02 -3.23
N ARG A 79 -61.89 16.90 -4.54
CA ARG A 79 -61.09 16.13 -5.50
C ARG A 79 -59.66 16.63 -5.64
N ARG A 80 -59.37 17.94 -5.68
CA ARG A 80 -58.02 18.51 -5.80
C ARG A 80 -57.18 18.20 -4.56
N ARG A 81 -57.77 18.22 -3.35
CA ARG A 81 -57.05 17.86 -2.11
C ARG A 81 -56.72 16.38 -2.02
N ARG A 82 -57.58 15.49 -2.56
CA ARG A 82 -57.28 14.05 -2.65
C ARG A 82 -56.22 13.77 -3.69
N ALA A 83 -56.26 14.35 -4.86
CA ALA A 83 -55.21 14.23 -5.88
C ALA A 83 -53.82 14.71 -5.34
N LEU A 84 -53.79 15.86 -4.64
CA LEU A 84 -52.55 16.37 -4.03
C LEU A 84 -51.98 15.44 -2.95
N ARG A 85 -52.86 14.77 -2.18
CA ARG A 85 -52.43 13.76 -1.18
C ARG A 85 -51.84 12.52 -1.86
N TRP A 86 -52.48 12.02 -2.92
CA TRP A 86 -51.99 10.86 -3.67
C TRP A 86 -50.66 11.16 -4.40
N THR A 87 -50.50 12.36 -4.97
CA THR A 87 -49.20 12.78 -5.57
C THR A 87 -48.14 12.90 -4.51
N ALA A 88 -48.42 13.42 -3.31
CA ALA A 88 -47.46 13.49 -2.22
C ALA A 88 -47.05 12.11 -1.71
N VAL A 89 -48.00 11.16 -1.60
CA VAL A 89 -47.74 9.76 -1.19
C VAL A 89 -46.89 9.07 -2.27
N LEU A 90 -47.21 9.24 -3.54
CA LEU A 90 -46.43 8.65 -4.64
C LEU A 90 -45.02 9.21 -4.70
N LEU A 91 -44.85 10.54 -4.52
CA LEU A 91 -43.52 11.17 -4.43
C LEU A 91 -42.73 10.65 -3.23
N ALA A 92 -43.38 10.53 -2.06
CA ALA A 92 -42.72 9.95 -0.88
C ALA A 92 -42.34 8.49 -1.08
N ALA A 93 -43.15 7.68 -1.77
CA ALA A 93 -42.86 6.29 -2.09
C ALA A 93 -41.68 6.19 -3.10
N VAL A 94 -41.60 7.08 -4.12
CA VAL A 94 -40.49 7.14 -5.05
C VAL A 94 -39.22 7.56 -4.32
N LEU A 95 -39.24 8.56 -3.46
CA LEU A 95 -38.08 8.99 -2.67
C LEU A 95 -37.64 7.89 -1.70
N ALA A 96 -38.55 7.21 -1.02
CA ALA A 96 -38.21 6.08 -0.16
C ALA A 96 -37.66 4.90 -0.94
N GLY A 97 -38.21 4.61 -2.13
CA GLY A 97 -37.71 3.56 -3.00
C GLY A 97 -36.30 3.87 -3.56
N THR A 98 -36.05 5.11 -3.98
CA THR A 98 -34.73 5.52 -4.45
C THR A 98 -33.69 5.56 -3.33
N ALA A 99 -34.07 6.01 -2.12
CA ALA A 99 -33.19 5.97 -0.95
C ALA A 99 -32.87 4.52 -0.54
N GLY A 100 -33.87 3.63 -0.55
CA GLY A 100 -33.68 2.21 -0.28
C GLY A 100 -32.78 1.53 -1.31
N ALA A 101 -32.98 1.79 -2.60
CA ALA A 101 -32.13 1.27 -3.66
C ALA A 101 -30.68 1.81 -3.56
N GLY A 102 -30.53 3.09 -3.23
CA GLY A 102 -29.21 3.72 -2.99
C GLY A 102 -28.49 3.10 -1.80
N TYR A 103 -29.22 2.81 -0.71
CA TYR A 103 -28.64 2.14 0.46
C TYR A 103 -28.20 0.71 0.15
N LEU A 104 -29.03 -0.09 -0.53
CA LEU A 104 -28.68 -1.45 -0.94
C LEU A 104 -27.46 -1.47 -1.89
N TYR A 105 -27.39 -0.50 -2.80
CA TYR A 105 -26.24 -0.36 -3.68
C TYR A 105 -24.95 0.02 -2.90
N TYR A 106 -25.06 0.91 -1.93
CA TYR A 106 -23.93 1.25 -1.04
C TYR A 106 -23.43 0.03 -0.26
N GLU A 107 -24.34 -0.77 0.31
CA GLU A 107 -23.98 -2.02 1.00
C GLU A 107 -23.35 -3.05 0.05
N HIS A 108 -23.84 -3.13 -1.18
CA HIS A 108 -23.23 -3.99 -2.21
C HIS A 108 -21.77 -3.59 -2.49
N LEU A 109 -21.50 -2.30 -2.66
CA LEU A 109 -20.13 -1.82 -2.86
C LEU A 109 -19.22 -2.07 -1.64
N ASN A 110 -19.75 -1.92 -0.42
CA ASN A 110 -18.97 -2.25 0.78
C ASN A 110 -18.66 -3.76 0.87
N ALA A 111 -19.60 -4.61 0.46
CA ALA A 111 -19.39 -6.05 0.46
C ALA A 111 -18.36 -6.54 -0.56
N ASN A 112 -18.07 -5.77 -1.60
CA ASN A 112 -17.03 -6.09 -2.59
C ASN A 112 -15.61 -5.88 -2.04
N ILE A 113 -15.45 -4.96 -1.06
CA ILE A 113 -14.13 -4.59 -0.53
C ILE A 113 -13.56 -5.77 0.27
N LYS A 114 -12.46 -6.32 -0.23
CA LYS A 114 -11.72 -7.36 0.47
C LYS A 114 -10.90 -6.73 1.60
N GLN A 115 -10.84 -7.42 2.74
CA GLN A 115 -10.12 -6.94 3.91
C GLN A 115 -9.08 -7.96 4.34
N ASP A 116 -7.96 -7.47 4.87
CA ASP A 116 -6.95 -8.28 5.52
C ASP A 116 -6.37 -7.50 6.70
N ALA A 117 -5.88 -8.22 7.71
CA ALA A 117 -5.43 -7.60 8.93
C ALA A 117 -4.11 -6.85 8.77
N LEU A 118 -3.97 -5.74 9.50
CA LEU A 118 -2.69 -5.09 9.72
C LEU A 118 -1.85 -5.93 10.70
N ASN A 119 -1.06 -6.83 10.16
CA ASN A 119 -0.14 -7.64 10.96
C ASN A 119 1.15 -6.87 11.19
N LEU A 120 1.25 -6.20 12.35
CA LEU A 120 2.35 -5.27 12.64
C LEU A 120 3.57 -5.93 13.27
N GLY A 121 3.55 -7.24 13.46
CA GLY A 121 4.60 -7.92 14.22
C GLY A 121 4.70 -7.43 15.67
N ASP A 122 5.81 -7.74 16.33
CA ASP A 122 6.05 -7.35 17.73
C ASP A 122 6.56 -5.89 17.86
N ASN A 123 7.15 -5.33 16.81
CA ASN A 123 7.78 -3.99 16.77
C ASN A 123 6.86 -2.94 16.14
N LYS A 124 5.86 -2.47 16.89
CA LYS A 124 4.98 -1.39 16.45
C LYS A 124 5.70 -0.04 16.50
N VAL A 125 5.80 0.61 15.36
CA VAL A 125 6.24 2.00 15.30
C VAL A 125 5.14 2.89 15.88
N ALA A 126 5.50 3.80 16.80
CA ALA A 126 4.54 4.72 17.39
C ALA A 126 3.97 5.68 16.34
N ALA A 127 2.69 6.00 16.47
CA ALA A 127 2.07 7.02 15.62
C ALA A 127 2.76 8.38 15.80
N PRO A 128 2.92 9.17 14.73
CA PRO A 128 3.55 10.48 14.79
C PRO A 128 2.74 11.46 15.67
N THR A 129 3.45 12.37 16.34
CA THR A 129 2.81 13.42 17.15
C THR A 129 2.06 14.40 16.24
N PRO A 130 0.79 14.76 16.56
CA PRO A 130 0.08 15.77 15.80
C PRO A 130 0.80 17.12 15.77
N ASN A 131 0.70 17.82 14.64
CA ASN A 131 1.18 19.19 14.52
C ASN A 131 0.32 20.17 15.36
N ALA A 132 0.67 21.46 15.37
CA ALA A 132 -0.06 22.48 16.14
C ALA A 132 -1.56 22.62 15.74
N ALA A 133 -1.95 22.14 14.56
CA ALA A 133 -3.35 22.10 14.10
C ALA A 133 -4.05 20.77 14.46
N GLY A 134 -3.38 19.87 15.18
CA GLY A 134 -3.92 18.56 15.55
C GLY A 134 -3.91 17.53 14.41
N GLN A 135 -3.13 17.77 13.35
CA GLN A 135 -3.06 16.89 12.19
C GLN A 135 -1.79 16.02 12.26
N THR A 136 -1.90 14.76 11.82
CA THR A 136 -0.78 13.84 11.64
C THR A 136 -0.51 13.61 10.15
N PRO A 137 0.72 13.29 9.75
CA PRO A 137 0.96 12.73 8.44
C PRO A 137 0.18 11.42 8.29
N LEU A 138 -0.11 11.06 7.04
CA LEU A 138 -0.81 9.81 6.71
C LEU A 138 0.08 8.98 5.79
N ASN A 139 0.39 7.75 6.20
CA ASN A 139 1.26 6.85 5.50
C ASN A 139 0.51 5.61 5.04
N ILE A 140 0.53 5.34 3.73
CA ILE A 140 -0.22 4.24 3.11
C ILE A 140 0.76 3.39 2.32
N LEU A 141 0.80 2.09 2.61
CA LEU A 141 1.58 1.15 1.80
C LEU A 141 0.71 0.62 0.65
N VAL A 142 1.09 0.95 -0.58
CA VAL A 142 0.47 0.41 -1.80
C VAL A 142 1.25 -0.83 -2.21
N ILE A 143 0.55 -1.95 -2.35
CA ILE A 143 1.11 -3.26 -2.68
C ILE A 143 0.50 -3.76 -3.99
N GLY A 144 1.36 -4.08 -4.96
CA GLY A 144 0.97 -4.81 -6.16
C GLY A 144 1.32 -6.28 -6.01
N SER A 145 0.30 -7.14 -5.97
CA SER A 145 0.45 -8.58 -5.81
C SER A 145 0.52 -9.29 -7.15
N ASP A 146 1.38 -10.31 -7.25
CA ASP A 146 1.40 -11.25 -8.36
C ASP A 146 0.58 -12.53 -8.08
N ALA A 147 -0.35 -12.46 -7.13
CA ALA A 147 -1.23 -13.58 -6.78
C ALA A 147 -1.87 -14.22 -8.02
N ARG A 148 -1.91 -15.55 -8.04
CA ARG A 148 -2.42 -16.36 -9.15
C ARG A 148 -3.42 -17.40 -8.66
N ASP A 149 -4.18 -17.02 -7.68
CA ASP A 149 -5.20 -17.80 -6.99
C ASP A 149 -6.54 -17.84 -7.74
N SER A 150 -6.78 -16.86 -8.63
CA SER A 150 -7.96 -16.83 -9.51
C SER A 150 -7.65 -17.20 -10.95
N GLU A 151 -8.66 -17.73 -11.69
CA GLU A 151 -8.52 -18.07 -13.11
C GLU A 151 -8.16 -16.83 -13.95
N GLU A 152 -8.70 -15.67 -13.60
CA GLU A 152 -8.44 -14.42 -14.27
C GLU A 152 -6.99 -13.96 -14.08
N ASN A 153 -6.49 -13.98 -12.84
CA ASN A 153 -5.09 -13.67 -12.52
C ASN A 153 -4.12 -14.65 -13.20
N GLN A 154 -4.49 -15.93 -13.35
CA GLN A 154 -3.68 -16.90 -14.07
C GLN A 154 -3.54 -16.56 -15.55
N GLN A 155 -4.66 -16.22 -16.21
CA GLN A 155 -4.64 -15.84 -17.63
C GLN A 155 -3.77 -14.61 -17.85
N LEU A 156 -3.80 -13.65 -16.94
CA LEU A 156 -2.99 -12.44 -16.98
C LEU A 156 -1.54 -12.68 -16.53
N GLY A 157 -1.29 -13.65 -15.66
CA GLY A 157 0.04 -13.97 -15.11
C GLY A 157 0.97 -14.76 -16.05
N GLY A 158 0.45 -15.41 -17.07
CA GLY A 158 1.20 -16.01 -18.18
C GLY A 158 1.87 -17.37 -17.93
N ALA A 159 1.85 -17.99 -16.74
CA ALA A 159 2.44 -19.31 -16.50
C ALA A 159 1.48 -20.22 -15.70
N ARG A 160 0.95 -21.24 -16.36
CA ARG A 160 0.10 -22.27 -15.72
C ARG A 160 0.82 -23.03 -14.61
N GLU A 161 2.14 -23.12 -14.68
CA GLU A 161 3.00 -23.86 -13.75
C GLU A 161 3.13 -23.16 -12.38
N THR A 162 2.72 -21.91 -12.26
CA THR A 162 2.79 -21.10 -11.02
C THR A 162 1.43 -20.88 -10.35
N PHE A 163 0.41 -21.66 -10.75
CA PHE A 163 -0.90 -21.64 -10.08
C PHE A 163 -0.77 -22.10 -8.64
N GLY A 164 -1.35 -21.31 -7.71
CA GLY A 164 -1.26 -21.59 -6.28
C GLY A 164 0.13 -21.37 -5.68
N SER A 165 1.07 -20.73 -6.42
CA SER A 165 2.33 -20.29 -5.82
C SER A 165 2.06 -19.21 -4.79
N THR A 166 2.91 -19.16 -3.77
CA THR A 166 2.89 -18.12 -2.74
C THR A 166 2.95 -16.73 -3.40
N PRO A 167 2.00 -15.82 -3.10
CA PRO A 167 1.96 -14.50 -3.70
C PRO A 167 3.16 -13.65 -3.30
N LEU A 168 3.64 -12.84 -4.23
CA LEU A 168 4.76 -11.93 -4.03
C LEU A 168 4.28 -10.47 -4.16
N ALA A 169 4.86 -9.58 -3.35
CA ALA A 169 4.66 -8.14 -3.47
C ALA A 169 5.61 -7.55 -4.52
N ASP A 170 5.26 -7.67 -5.79
CA ASP A 170 6.10 -7.22 -6.91
C ASP A 170 6.21 -5.70 -7.03
N VAL A 171 5.25 -4.98 -6.46
CA VAL A 171 5.25 -3.52 -6.32
C VAL A 171 5.02 -3.17 -4.86
N GLN A 172 5.87 -2.33 -4.31
CA GLN A 172 5.73 -1.80 -2.95
C GLN A 172 6.05 -0.31 -2.97
N MET A 173 5.08 0.52 -2.63
CA MET A 173 5.20 1.97 -2.62
C MET A 173 4.61 2.55 -1.35
N LEU A 174 5.40 3.30 -0.60
CA LEU A 174 4.91 4.10 0.52
C LEU A 174 4.44 5.45 0.02
N VAL A 175 3.17 5.73 0.19
CA VAL A 175 2.57 7.05 -0.04
C VAL A 175 2.53 7.80 1.29
N HIS A 176 3.31 8.84 1.40
CA HIS A 176 3.33 9.75 2.54
C HIS A 176 2.61 11.05 2.19
N LEU A 177 1.55 11.35 2.91
CA LEU A 177 0.81 12.60 2.81
C LEU A 177 1.17 13.47 4.03
N SER A 178 1.73 14.66 3.79
CA SER A 178 2.14 15.56 4.87
C SER A 178 1.00 15.90 5.83
N ALA A 179 1.32 16.17 7.10
CA ALA A 179 0.34 16.49 8.12
C ALA A 179 -0.57 17.67 7.71
N ASP A 180 0.00 18.70 7.08
CA ASP A 180 -0.72 19.87 6.61
C ASP A 180 -1.37 19.72 5.22
N ARG A 181 -1.26 18.53 4.62
CA ARG A 181 -1.80 18.21 3.26
C ARG A 181 -1.21 19.08 2.14
N SER A 182 -0.04 19.69 2.37
CA SER A 182 0.61 20.58 1.40
C SER A 182 1.43 19.85 0.35
N ASN A 183 1.91 18.63 0.68
CA ASN A 183 2.74 17.82 -0.21
C ASN A 183 2.49 16.31 -0.04
N MET A 184 2.95 15.55 -1.01
CA MET A 184 2.88 14.09 -1.01
C MET A 184 4.20 13.54 -1.55
N SER A 185 4.72 12.54 -0.87
CA SER A 185 5.91 11.80 -1.30
C SER A 185 5.55 10.34 -1.54
N VAL A 186 5.99 9.78 -2.66
CA VAL A 186 5.83 8.36 -2.97
C VAL A 186 7.23 7.74 -3.07
N VAL A 187 7.49 6.76 -2.22
CA VAL A 187 8.78 6.07 -2.17
C VAL A 187 8.57 4.61 -2.55
N SER A 188 9.12 4.17 -3.68
CA SER A 188 9.09 2.76 -4.05
C SER A 188 10.31 2.00 -3.53
N MET A 189 10.10 0.75 -3.15
CA MET A 189 11.15 -0.19 -2.80
C MET A 189 11.28 -1.23 -3.91
N PRO A 190 12.48 -1.42 -4.49
CA PRO A 190 12.70 -2.48 -5.46
C PRO A 190 12.37 -3.85 -4.85
N ARG A 191 11.63 -4.68 -5.57
CA ARG A 191 11.18 -6.00 -5.08
C ARG A 191 12.31 -6.93 -4.66
N ASP A 192 13.47 -6.75 -5.31
CA ASP A 192 14.69 -7.55 -5.12
C ASP A 192 15.57 -7.03 -3.97
N THR A 193 15.05 -6.10 -3.14
CA THR A 193 15.76 -5.56 -1.98
C THR A 193 15.97 -6.65 -0.94
N LEU A 194 17.22 -6.86 -0.54
CA LEU A 194 17.60 -7.81 0.51
C LEU A 194 17.42 -7.18 1.89
N LEU A 195 16.57 -7.77 2.69
CA LEU A 195 16.30 -7.37 4.09
C LEU A 195 15.82 -8.57 4.90
N GLU A 196 15.74 -8.42 6.21
CA GLU A 196 15.12 -9.41 7.08
C GLU A 196 13.63 -9.12 7.19
N ILE A 197 12.81 -10.16 6.97
CA ILE A 197 11.38 -10.09 7.23
C ILE A 197 11.19 -10.37 8.72
N PRO A 198 10.55 -9.46 9.50
CA PRO A 198 10.36 -9.66 10.92
C PRO A 198 9.37 -10.80 11.19
N LYS A 199 9.32 -11.23 12.44
CA LYS A 199 8.25 -12.11 12.91
C LYS A 199 6.92 -11.39 12.78
N CYS A 200 5.98 -12.06 12.11
CA CYS A 200 4.62 -11.56 11.93
C CYS A 200 3.63 -12.47 12.66
N THR A 201 2.57 -11.89 13.22
CA THR A 201 1.52 -12.65 13.90
C THR A 201 0.18 -12.20 13.34
N ASP A 202 -0.59 -13.14 12.80
CA ASP A 202 -1.94 -12.88 12.34
C ASP A 202 -2.82 -12.56 13.57
N PRO A 203 -3.44 -11.38 13.64
CA PRO A 203 -4.27 -11.01 14.78
C PRO A 203 -5.64 -11.72 14.78
N ASP A 204 -6.09 -12.29 13.65
CA ASP A 204 -7.41 -12.89 13.53
C ASP A 204 -7.42 -14.34 14.06
N ASP A 205 -6.40 -15.12 13.73
CA ASP A 205 -6.31 -16.52 14.12
C ASP A 205 -5.11 -16.84 15.03
N GLY A 206 -4.21 -15.89 15.25
CA GLY A 206 -3.01 -16.02 16.08
C GLY A 206 -1.89 -16.82 15.43
N THR A 207 -1.96 -17.11 14.13
CA THR A 207 -0.89 -17.79 13.38
C THR A 207 0.39 -16.97 13.45
N VAL A 208 1.50 -17.61 13.84
CA VAL A 208 2.81 -16.98 13.95
C VAL A 208 3.69 -17.37 12.78
N TYR A 209 4.14 -16.38 12.04
CA TYR A 209 5.15 -16.50 11.00
C TYR A 209 6.50 -16.09 11.59
N PRO A 210 7.49 -17.01 11.74
CA PRO A 210 8.79 -16.66 12.32
C PRO A 210 9.53 -15.65 11.45
N ALA A 211 10.46 -14.90 12.01
CA ALA A 211 11.33 -14.05 11.21
C ALA A 211 12.09 -14.85 10.15
N SER A 212 12.44 -14.23 9.03
CA SER A 212 13.20 -14.90 7.97
C SER A 212 14.58 -15.34 8.48
N GLU A 213 15.08 -16.48 7.98
CA GLU A 213 16.45 -16.92 8.25
C GLU A 213 17.44 -16.07 7.44
N GLY A 214 17.81 -14.89 7.96
CA GLY A 214 18.68 -13.94 7.30
C GLY A 214 17.96 -13.08 6.26
N ARG A 215 18.76 -12.44 5.39
CA ARG A 215 18.27 -11.46 4.42
C ARG A 215 17.66 -12.15 3.19
N VAL A 216 16.42 -11.85 2.91
CA VAL A 216 15.64 -12.36 1.78
C VAL A 216 15.10 -11.19 0.95
N MET A 217 14.52 -11.46 -0.21
CA MET A 217 13.92 -10.39 -1.02
C MET A 217 12.65 -9.87 -0.36
N THR A 218 12.48 -8.54 -0.35
CA THR A 218 11.34 -7.88 0.28
C THR A 218 9.99 -8.31 -0.30
N ASN A 219 9.94 -8.70 -1.57
CA ASN A 219 8.69 -9.15 -2.19
C ASN A 219 8.13 -10.44 -1.57
N GLN A 220 8.96 -11.23 -0.88
CA GLN A 220 8.54 -12.44 -0.18
C GLN A 220 7.70 -12.15 1.08
N SER A 221 7.72 -10.90 1.58
CA SER A 221 6.98 -10.51 2.78
C SER A 221 5.47 -10.76 2.65
N LEU A 222 4.90 -10.59 1.45
CA LEU A 222 3.48 -10.87 1.21
C LEU A 222 3.13 -12.34 1.42
N GLY A 223 3.95 -13.23 0.89
CA GLY A 223 3.72 -14.68 1.06
C GLY A 223 4.10 -15.19 2.45
N HIS A 224 4.79 -14.38 3.25
CA HIS A 224 5.24 -14.76 4.59
C HIS A 224 4.13 -14.60 5.65
N GLY A 225 3.26 -13.62 5.52
CA GLY A 225 2.17 -13.37 6.49
C GLY A 225 1.19 -12.31 5.98
N GLY A 226 0.94 -12.27 4.68
CA GLY A 226 -0.03 -11.35 4.08
C GLY A 226 0.46 -9.90 3.97
N PRO A 227 -0.42 -8.98 3.55
CA PRO A 227 -0.09 -7.58 3.37
C PRO A 227 0.32 -6.89 4.68
N GLY A 228 -0.22 -7.31 5.82
CA GLY A 228 0.20 -6.79 7.12
C GLY A 228 1.65 -7.12 7.46
N CYS A 229 2.18 -8.28 7.03
CA CYS A 229 3.59 -8.60 7.21
C CYS A 229 4.50 -7.75 6.29
N ALA A 230 4.04 -7.40 5.09
CA ALA A 230 4.72 -6.43 4.24
C ALA A 230 4.78 -5.05 4.93
N VAL A 231 3.69 -4.61 5.58
CA VAL A 231 3.67 -3.38 6.40
C VAL A 231 4.69 -3.47 7.55
N ALA A 232 4.69 -4.58 8.31
CA ALA A 232 5.64 -4.79 9.41
C ALA A 232 7.10 -4.72 8.92
N THR A 233 7.38 -5.31 7.75
CA THR A 233 8.71 -5.30 7.12
C THR A 233 9.15 -3.88 6.76
N TRP A 234 8.25 -3.06 6.20
CA TRP A 234 8.53 -1.67 5.91
C TRP A 234 8.75 -0.84 7.18
N GLN A 235 7.94 -1.04 8.21
CA GLN A 235 8.09 -0.33 9.48
C GLN A 235 9.42 -0.67 10.17
N GLU A 236 9.83 -1.93 10.14
CA GLU A 236 11.12 -2.36 10.71
C GLU A 236 12.30 -1.71 9.99
N LEU A 237 12.28 -1.69 8.65
CA LEU A 237 13.35 -1.09 7.87
C LEU A 237 13.40 0.44 8.03
N THR A 238 12.24 1.11 7.95
CA THR A 238 12.18 2.56 7.75
C THR A 238 11.96 3.35 9.03
N GLY A 239 11.42 2.71 10.07
CA GLY A 239 10.95 3.39 11.28
C GLY A 239 9.77 4.34 11.03
N ILE A 240 9.09 4.23 9.88
CA ILE A 240 7.93 5.04 9.52
C ILE A 240 6.67 4.32 9.98
N HIS A 241 5.82 4.99 10.76
CA HIS A 241 4.49 4.48 11.09
C HIS A 241 3.63 4.41 9.83
N ILE A 242 3.02 3.25 9.55
CA ILE A 242 2.13 3.06 8.40
C ILE A 242 0.71 2.89 8.92
N ASP A 243 -0.18 3.78 8.49
CA ASP A 243 -1.57 3.86 8.96
C ASP A 243 -2.47 2.87 8.24
N HIS A 244 -2.23 2.66 6.94
CA HIS A 244 -3.07 1.83 6.07
C HIS A 244 -2.24 1.08 5.05
N PHE A 245 -2.82 0.00 4.51
CA PHE A 245 -2.36 -0.56 3.25
C PHE A 245 -3.50 -0.64 2.23
N VAL A 246 -3.13 -0.61 0.97
CA VAL A 246 -4.01 -0.86 -0.18
C VAL A 246 -3.28 -1.82 -1.10
N MET A 247 -3.85 -3.00 -1.32
CA MET A 247 -3.29 -4.02 -2.20
C MET A 247 -4.18 -4.20 -3.42
N VAL A 248 -3.55 -4.39 -4.59
CA VAL A 248 -4.20 -4.68 -5.86
C VAL A 248 -3.46 -5.81 -6.57
N ASP A 249 -4.21 -6.71 -7.20
CA ASP A 249 -3.69 -7.80 -8.03
C ASP A 249 -3.71 -7.46 -9.54
N PHE A 250 -3.35 -8.40 -10.40
CA PHE A 250 -3.30 -8.20 -11.85
C PHE A 250 -4.66 -7.90 -12.45
N ALA A 251 -5.70 -8.62 -12.04
CA ALA A 251 -7.07 -8.41 -12.52
C ALA A 251 -7.57 -7.03 -12.12
N GLY A 252 -7.32 -6.62 -10.87
CA GLY A 252 -7.66 -5.30 -10.38
C GLY A 252 -6.97 -4.16 -11.14
N VAL A 253 -5.68 -4.31 -11.49
CA VAL A 253 -4.98 -3.30 -12.32
C VAL A 253 -5.63 -3.17 -13.69
N VAL A 254 -5.98 -4.29 -14.32
CA VAL A 254 -6.62 -4.32 -15.64
C VAL A 254 -7.99 -3.65 -15.58
N SER A 255 -8.84 -4.07 -14.65
CA SER A 255 -10.21 -3.55 -14.52
C SER A 255 -10.24 -2.05 -14.19
N MET A 256 -9.36 -1.59 -13.31
CA MET A 256 -9.22 -0.16 -13.01
C MET A 256 -8.78 0.65 -14.23
N ALA A 257 -7.80 0.16 -15.02
CA ALA A 257 -7.38 0.83 -16.25
C ALA A 257 -8.52 0.94 -17.26
N ASP A 258 -9.32 -0.11 -17.41
CA ASP A 258 -10.48 -0.15 -18.29
C ASP A 258 -11.60 0.79 -17.82
N ALA A 259 -11.86 0.84 -16.50
CA ALA A 259 -12.86 1.71 -15.90
C ALA A 259 -12.58 3.21 -16.15
N VAL A 260 -11.30 3.62 -16.10
CA VAL A 260 -10.89 5.01 -16.39
C VAL A 260 -10.82 5.31 -17.90
N GLY A 261 -10.89 4.27 -18.77
CA GLY A 261 -10.82 4.40 -20.21
C GLY A 261 -9.42 4.36 -20.80
N GLY A 262 -8.44 3.91 -20.01
CA GLY A 262 -7.03 3.79 -20.33
C GLY A 262 -6.16 4.82 -19.61
N VAL A 263 -4.94 4.43 -19.28
CA VAL A 263 -3.95 5.27 -18.60
C VAL A 263 -2.93 5.77 -19.62
N PRO A 264 -2.82 7.08 -19.87
CA PRO A 264 -1.86 7.63 -20.83
C PRO A 264 -0.42 7.36 -20.37
N VAL A 265 0.37 6.72 -21.21
CA VAL A 265 1.80 6.48 -21.01
C VAL A 265 2.58 6.90 -22.25
N CYS A 266 3.82 7.37 -22.07
CA CYS A 266 4.64 7.88 -23.16
C CYS A 266 5.92 7.07 -23.33
N VAL A 267 6.26 6.80 -24.61
CA VAL A 267 7.57 6.22 -25.01
C VAL A 267 8.26 7.10 -26.05
N ASP A 268 9.57 7.24 -25.96
CA ASP A 268 10.38 8.12 -26.86
C ASP A 268 10.73 7.46 -28.19
N ALA A 269 10.51 6.14 -28.34
CA ALA A 269 10.69 5.38 -29.58
C ALA A 269 9.65 4.24 -29.65
N ASN A 270 9.53 3.60 -30.83
CA ASN A 270 8.70 2.40 -30.96
C ASN A 270 9.28 1.27 -30.09
N ILE A 271 8.45 0.62 -29.26
CA ILE A 271 8.84 -0.46 -28.38
C ILE A 271 8.15 -1.76 -28.73
N HIS A 272 8.91 -2.88 -28.72
CA HIS A 272 8.37 -4.23 -28.64
C HIS A 272 9.17 -5.00 -27.58
N SER A 273 8.64 -5.04 -26.36
CA SER A 273 9.29 -5.69 -25.21
C SER A 273 9.19 -7.21 -25.30
N ARG A 274 9.84 -7.77 -26.34
CA ARG A 274 9.96 -9.21 -26.56
C ARG A 274 11.28 -9.49 -27.28
N ASP A 275 12.11 -10.38 -26.74
CA ASP A 275 13.32 -10.83 -27.39
C ASP A 275 13.05 -11.94 -28.44
N ASN A 276 14.09 -12.40 -29.11
CA ASN A 276 13.99 -13.46 -30.14
C ASN A 276 13.61 -14.83 -29.57
N GLU A 277 13.76 -15.02 -28.25
CA GLU A 277 13.42 -16.25 -27.53
C GLU A 277 12.00 -16.19 -26.96
N GLY A 278 11.32 -15.04 -27.11
CA GLY A 278 9.96 -14.81 -26.68
C GLY A 278 9.82 -14.29 -25.24
N HIS A 279 10.94 -13.98 -24.56
CA HIS A 279 10.92 -13.40 -23.22
C HIS A 279 10.62 -11.91 -23.26
N GLY A 280 9.92 -11.43 -22.23
CA GLY A 280 9.53 -10.03 -22.09
C GLY A 280 8.05 -9.88 -21.78
N SER A 281 7.59 -8.64 -21.55
CA SER A 281 6.20 -8.35 -21.23
C SER A 281 5.24 -8.46 -22.45
N GLY A 282 5.79 -8.43 -23.67
CA GLY A 282 5.01 -8.37 -24.89
C GLY A 282 4.47 -6.98 -25.23
N LEU A 283 4.77 -5.94 -24.43
CA LEU A 283 4.33 -4.58 -24.71
C LEU A 283 4.77 -4.12 -26.09
N LYS A 284 3.82 -3.66 -26.90
CA LYS A 284 4.08 -3.11 -28.22
C LYS A 284 3.36 -1.78 -28.37
N LEU A 285 4.14 -0.69 -28.48
CA LEU A 285 3.65 0.68 -28.67
C LEU A 285 4.49 1.39 -29.73
N GLU A 286 3.89 2.30 -30.43
CA GLU A 286 4.58 3.29 -31.26
C GLU A 286 5.12 4.43 -30.39
N LYS A 287 6.07 5.19 -30.90
CA LYS A 287 6.56 6.43 -30.27
C LYS A 287 5.39 7.37 -29.97
N GLY A 288 5.38 7.94 -28.76
CA GLY A 288 4.38 8.93 -28.35
C GLY A 288 3.56 8.48 -27.13
N THR A 289 2.45 9.17 -26.89
CA THR A 289 1.57 8.93 -25.75
C THR A 289 0.39 8.05 -26.17
N HIS A 290 0.16 6.96 -25.42
CA HIS A 290 -0.88 5.98 -25.67
C HIS A 290 -1.69 5.69 -24.40
N PRO A 291 -3.03 5.63 -24.49
CA PRO A 291 -3.86 5.18 -23.38
C PRO A 291 -3.80 3.65 -23.29
N VAL A 292 -2.98 3.12 -22.39
CA VAL A 292 -2.90 1.67 -22.16
C VAL A 292 -4.04 1.20 -21.26
N LYS A 293 -4.64 0.07 -21.61
CA LYS A 293 -5.74 -0.56 -20.89
C LYS A 293 -5.70 -2.08 -21.11
N GLY A 294 -6.54 -2.82 -20.36
CA GLY A 294 -6.55 -4.27 -20.45
C GLY A 294 -5.16 -4.84 -20.21
N GLU A 295 -4.79 -5.85 -20.96
CA GLU A 295 -3.49 -6.50 -20.91
C GLU A 295 -2.31 -5.54 -21.16
N GLN A 296 -2.49 -4.49 -21.99
CA GLN A 296 -1.42 -3.52 -22.24
C GLN A 296 -1.03 -2.73 -20.98
N ALA A 297 -1.97 -2.43 -20.09
CA ALA A 297 -1.66 -1.78 -18.81
C ALA A 297 -0.75 -2.67 -17.97
N LEU A 298 -1.06 -3.96 -17.90
CA LEU A 298 -0.24 -4.92 -17.19
C LEU A 298 1.11 -5.14 -17.88
N GLN A 299 1.14 -5.23 -19.21
CA GLN A 299 2.39 -5.33 -19.98
C GLN A 299 3.30 -4.13 -19.71
N TRP A 300 2.76 -2.91 -19.63
CA TRP A 300 3.53 -1.71 -19.25
C TRP A 300 4.18 -1.85 -17.87
N LEU A 301 3.39 -2.19 -16.84
CA LEU A 301 3.85 -2.30 -15.46
C LEU A 301 4.86 -3.44 -15.25
N ARG A 302 4.84 -4.45 -16.12
CA ARG A 302 5.76 -5.61 -16.10
C ARG A 302 6.96 -5.46 -17.03
N THR A 303 6.98 -4.42 -17.88
CA THR A 303 8.11 -4.20 -18.80
C THR A 303 9.36 -3.85 -18.01
N ARG A 304 10.40 -4.66 -18.22
CA ARG A 304 11.73 -4.49 -17.67
C ARG A 304 12.72 -4.23 -18.79
N TYR A 305 12.98 -5.24 -19.64
CA TYR A 305 14.03 -5.19 -20.66
C TYR A 305 13.81 -4.14 -21.75
N GLY A 306 12.56 -3.80 -22.03
CA GLY A 306 12.22 -2.82 -23.07
C GLY A 306 12.50 -1.37 -22.70
N PHE A 307 12.79 -1.06 -21.43
CA PHE A 307 13.02 0.31 -20.95
C PHE A 307 14.44 0.52 -20.45
N GLU A 308 14.99 1.72 -20.71
CA GLU A 308 16.29 2.18 -20.21
C GLU A 308 17.39 1.10 -20.39
N ASP A 309 18.05 0.75 -19.30
CA ASP A 309 19.08 -0.31 -19.24
C ASP A 309 18.53 -1.72 -18.98
N GLY A 310 17.22 -1.88 -18.89
CA GLY A 310 16.56 -3.15 -18.58
C GLY A 310 16.59 -3.53 -17.10
N SER A 311 16.97 -2.62 -16.23
CA SER A 311 17.03 -2.83 -14.77
C SER A 311 15.66 -2.82 -14.11
N ASP A 312 15.62 -3.24 -12.85
CA ASP A 312 14.43 -3.11 -11.99
C ASP A 312 14.11 -1.63 -11.68
N LEU A 313 15.12 -0.77 -11.68
CA LEU A 313 14.94 0.68 -11.52
C LEU A 313 14.18 1.30 -12.70
N ALA A 314 14.47 0.87 -13.92
CA ALA A 314 13.72 1.30 -15.11
C ALA A 314 12.25 0.91 -15.01
N ARG A 315 11.96 -0.31 -14.50
CA ARG A 315 10.58 -0.75 -14.24
C ARG A 315 9.90 0.11 -13.16
N ALA A 316 10.57 0.39 -12.05
CA ALA A 316 10.05 1.25 -10.99
C ALA A 316 9.70 2.65 -11.53
N LYS A 317 10.55 3.23 -12.38
CA LYS A 317 10.27 4.51 -13.08
C LYS A 317 9.02 4.43 -13.95
N ALA A 318 8.86 3.35 -14.74
CA ALA A 318 7.66 3.14 -15.56
C ALA A 318 6.39 3.00 -14.70
N GLN A 319 6.46 2.35 -13.56
CA GLN A 319 5.37 2.22 -12.59
C GLN A 319 5.01 3.58 -11.98
N HIS A 320 5.99 4.42 -11.63
CA HIS A 320 5.76 5.80 -11.15
C HIS A 320 5.03 6.63 -12.19
N MET A 321 5.49 6.59 -13.45
CA MET A 321 4.84 7.33 -14.53
C MET A 321 3.40 6.87 -14.75
N TYR A 322 3.15 5.55 -14.70
CA TYR A 322 1.81 4.98 -14.79
C TYR A 322 0.91 5.45 -13.65
N LEU A 323 1.38 5.34 -12.40
CA LEU A 323 0.62 5.75 -11.22
C LEU A 323 0.29 7.24 -11.26
N ASN A 324 1.27 8.08 -11.62
CA ASN A 324 1.06 9.52 -11.78
C ASN A 324 -0.02 9.82 -12.83
N SER A 325 0.06 9.14 -13.96
CA SER A 325 -0.91 9.28 -15.04
C SER A 325 -2.31 8.78 -14.62
N MET A 326 -2.39 7.65 -13.90
CA MET A 326 -3.63 7.11 -13.36
C MET A 326 -4.29 8.12 -12.40
N VAL A 327 -3.53 8.69 -11.45
CA VAL A 327 -4.03 9.70 -10.50
C VAL A 327 -4.57 10.92 -11.24
N ARG A 328 -3.88 11.38 -12.30
CA ARG A 328 -4.34 12.49 -13.13
C ARG A 328 -5.67 12.17 -13.82
N VAL A 329 -5.76 11.02 -14.48
CA VAL A 329 -6.98 10.56 -15.16
C VAL A 329 -8.14 10.40 -14.17
N LEU A 330 -7.88 9.88 -12.97
CA LEU A 330 -8.90 9.78 -11.92
C LEU A 330 -9.40 11.16 -11.48
N ARG A 331 -8.50 12.13 -11.29
CA ARG A 331 -8.88 13.51 -10.92
C ARG A 331 -9.73 14.19 -12.02
N GLU A 332 -9.39 13.99 -13.28
CA GLU A 332 -10.12 14.54 -14.42
C GLU A 332 -11.50 13.87 -14.62
N ASN A 333 -11.58 12.56 -14.41
CA ASN A 333 -12.79 11.76 -14.59
C ASN A 333 -13.72 11.73 -13.38
N ALA A 334 -13.26 12.08 -12.18
CA ALA A 334 -14.08 12.15 -10.96
C ALA A 334 -15.12 13.29 -10.98
N THR A 335 -15.40 13.86 -12.16
CA THR A 335 -16.46 14.85 -12.32
C THR A 335 -17.82 14.16 -12.42
N LEU A 336 -18.82 14.70 -11.73
CA LEU A 336 -20.22 14.23 -11.70
C LEU A 336 -20.92 14.20 -13.08
N SER A 337 -20.22 14.53 -14.16
CA SER A 337 -20.78 14.65 -15.51
C SER A 337 -21.12 13.30 -16.18
N SER A 338 -20.66 12.17 -15.63
CA SER A 338 -20.92 10.83 -16.20
C SER A 338 -21.25 9.80 -15.11
N PRO A 339 -22.51 9.75 -14.61
CA PRO A 339 -22.90 8.85 -13.52
C PRO A 339 -22.58 7.36 -13.79
N ASN A 340 -22.73 6.91 -15.03
CA ASN A 340 -22.43 5.51 -15.40
C ASN A 340 -20.94 5.19 -15.34
N ARG A 341 -20.05 6.15 -15.65
CA ARG A 341 -18.60 5.97 -15.53
C ARG A 341 -18.18 5.95 -14.06
N LEU A 342 -18.73 6.88 -13.28
CA LEU A 342 -18.48 6.92 -11.83
C LEU A 342 -18.94 5.63 -11.13
N ARG A 343 -20.12 5.13 -11.51
CA ARG A 343 -20.64 3.86 -11.01
C ARG A 343 -19.70 2.70 -11.34
N ARG A 344 -19.30 2.56 -12.62
CA ARG A 344 -18.36 1.50 -13.03
C ARG A 344 -17.03 1.61 -12.29
N LEU A 345 -16.47 2.82 -12.17
CA LEU A 345 -15.23 3.03 -11.43
C LEU A 345 -15.36 2.61 -9.95
N ALA A 346 -16.52 2.90 -9.31
CA ALA A 346 -16.76 2.48 -7.94
C ALA A 346 -16.86 0.96 -7.80
N GLU A 347 -17.55 0.28 -8.73
CA GLU A 347 -17.67 -1.17 -8.76
C GLU A 347 -16.29 -1.81 -8.95
N GLU A 348 -15.56 -1.47 -10.01
CA GLU A 348 -14.25 -2.03 -10.32
C GLU A 348 -13.22 -1.73 -9.20
N ALA A 349 -13.23 -0.53 -8.64
CA ALA A 349 -12.32 -0.19 -7.55
C ALA A 349 -12.62 -0.99 -6.28
N THR A 350 -13.89 -1.18 -5.90
CA THR A 350 -14.24 -1.94 -4.69
C THR A 350 -13.97 -3.45 -4.84
N GLU A 351 -14.07 -4.00 -6.04
CA GLU A 351 -13.75 -5.41 -6.33
C GLU A 351 -12.24 -5.67 -6.42
N ALA A 352 -11.49 -4.66 -6.91
CA ALA A 352 -10.05 -4.77 -7.17
C ALA A 352 -9.20 -4.66 -5.91
N LEU A 353 -9.70 -3.98 -4.86
CA LEU A 353 -8.88 -3.61 -3.71
C LEU A 353 -9.02 -4.60 -2.56
N THR A 354 -7.87 -4.93 -1.96
CA THR A 354 -7.79 -5.50 -0.62
C THR A 354 -7.16 -4.44 0.30
N VAL A 355 -7.80 -4.14 1.42
CA VAL A 355 -7.42 -3.04 2.33
C VAL A 355 -7.37 -3.51 3.77
N ASP A 356 -6.77 -2.71 4.64
CA ASP A 356 -6.85 -2.92 6.09
C ASP A 356 -8.25 -2.57 6.65
N PRO A 357 -8.61 -3.04 7.85
CA PRO A 357 -9.91 -2.75 8.48
C PRO A 357 -10.17 -1.26 8.72
N GLY A 358 -9.13 -0.42 8.66
CA GLY A 358 -9.26 1.04 8.73
C GLY A 358 -9.93 1.64 7.49
N LEU A 359 -9.88 0.94 6.34
CA LEU A 359 -10.43 1.38 5.04
C LEU A 359 -11.61 0.51 4.55
N ASP A 360 -12.32 -0.16 5.41
CA ASP A 360 -13.35 -1.18 5.18
C ASP A 360 -14.60 -0.75 4.42
N SER A 361 -14.73 0.52 4.04
CA SER A 361 -15.95 1.03 3.40
C SER A 361 -15.67 2.05 2.31
N VAL A 362 -16.59 2.11 1.36
CA VAL A 362 -16.59 3.12 0.27
C VAL A 362 -16.46 4.54 0.83
N LYS A 363 -17.12 4.81 1.97
CA LYS A 363 -17.02 6.12 2.61
C LYS A 363 -15.59 6.43 3.04
N LYS A 364 -14.91 5.50 3.72
CA LYS A 364 -13.52 5.68 4.17
C LYS A 364 -12.54 5.80 3.00
N LEU A 365 -12.73 5.01 1.94
CA LEU A 365 -11.95 5.14 0.69
C LEU A 365 -12.19 6.50 0.01
N TYR A 366 -13.42 6.99 0.02
CA TYR A 366 -13.73 8.32 -0.49
C TYR A 366 -13.08 9.42 0.34
N ASP A 367 -13.19 9.35 1.67
CA ASP A 367 -12.58 10.30 2.61
C ASP A 367 -11.04 10.33 2.40
N LEU A 368 -10.41 9.16 2.26
CA LEU A 368 -8.99 9.06 1.92
C LEU A 368 -8.66 9.74 0.58
N SER A 369 -9.45 9.45 -0.46
CA SER A 369 -9.25 10.05 -1.77
C SER A 369 -9.41 11.58 -1.74
N ASP A 370 -10.30 12.10 -0.89
CA ASP A 370 -10.48 13.53 -0.69
C ASP A 370 -9.26 14.18 -0.01
N GLU A 371 -8.64 13.50 0.97
CA GLU A 371 -7.38 13.95 1.57
C GLU A 371 -6.25 14.02 0.53
N LEU A 372 -6.06 12.95 -0.25
CA LEU A 372 -5.03 12.88 -1.28
C LEU A 372 -5.21 13.93 -2.38
N ARG A 373 -6.47 14.26 -2.71
CA ARG A 373 -6.80 15.26 -3.74
C ARG A 373 -6.46 16.70 -3.37
N LYS A 374 -6.28 17.01 -2.07
CA LYS A 374 -5.89 18.35 -1.61
C LYS A 374 -4.50 18.76 -2.06
N VAL A 375 -3.62 17.79 -2.28
CA VAL A 375 -2.24 18.03 -2.72
C VAL A 375 -2.22 18.37 -4.22
N LYS A 376 -1.53 19.46 -4.55
CA LYS A 376 -1.34 19.87 -5.95
C LYS A 376 -0.33 18.95 -6.64
N PRO A 377 -0.49 18.64 -7.93
CA PRO A 377 0.44 17.78 -8.67
C PRO A 377 1.92 18.21 -8.58
N GLU A 378 2.18 19.54 -8.57
CA GLU A 378 3.53 20.11 -8.49
C GLU A 378 4.20 19.90 -7.11
N ARG A 379 3.43 19.41 -6.14
CA ARG A 379 3.87 19.07 -4.79
C ARG A 379 3.88 17.56 -4.53
N ILE A 380 3.68 16.76 -5.57
CA ILE A 380 3.84 15.31 -5.52
C ILE A 380 5.24 14.96 -5.99
N THR A 381 5.98 14.19 -5.21
CA THR A 381 7.31 13.72 -5.57
C THR A 381 7.35 12.20 -5.49
N MET A 382 7.78 11.56 -6.56
CA MET A 382 7.94 10.11 -6.63
C MET A 382 9.43 9.78 -6.67
N THR A 383 9.86 8.85 -5.83
CA THR A 383 11.25 8.45 -5.69
C THR A 383 11.38 6.94 -5.62
N THR A 384 12.54 6.43 -5.97
CA THR A 384 12.93 5.05 -5.65
C THR A 384 13.90 5.08 -4.48
N MET A 385 13.74 4.18 -3.53
CA MET A 385 14.68 4.00 -2.42
C MET A 385 16.11 3.89 -2.94
N PRO A 386 17.03 4.77 -2.54
CA PRO A 386 18.43 4.68 -2.89
C PRO A 386 19.02 3.32 -2.53
N ASN A 387 19.68 2.69 -3.48
CA ASN A 387 20.14 1.32 -3.34
C ASN A 387 21.48 1.09 -4.04
N ARG A 388 22.14 -0.01 -3.68
CA ARG A 388 23.35 -0.51 -4.37
C ARG A 388 23.15 -1.97 -4.76
N TYR A 389 23.78 -2.39 -5.82
CA TYR A 389 23.76 -3.79 -6.26
C TYR A 389 24.64 -4.67 -5.37
N VAL A 390 24.10 -5.83 -4.98
CA VAL A 390 24.79 -6.94 -4.32
C VAL A 390 24.50 -8.20 -5.14
N GLY A 391 25.40 -8.53 -6.05
CA GLY A 391 25.14 -9.55 -7.06
C GLY A 391 24.00 -9.15 -7.97
N ALA A 392 22.96 -10.01 -8.05
CA ALA A 392 21.75 -9.75 -8.84
C ALA A 392 20.62 -9.07 -8.03
N ARG A 393 20.91 -8.65 -6.80
CA ARG A 393 19.95 -8.07 -5.84
C ARG A 393 20.40 -6.67 -5.46
N VAL A 394 19.60 -5.99 -4.66
CA VAL A 394 19.92 -4.65 -4.17
C VAL A 394 19.82 -4.56 -2.65
N GLU A 395 20.54 -3.60 -2.08
CA GLU A 395 20.49 -3.23 -0.67
C GLU A 395 20.28 -1.72 -0.51
N PRO A 396 19.61 -1.25 0.56
CA PRO A 396 19.53 0.16 0.88
C PRO A 396 20.91 0.76 1.12
N THR A 397 21.10 2.03 0.74
CA THR A 397 22.31 2.81 1.04
C THR A 397 22.07 3.77 2.20
N GLU A 398 23.11 4.51 2.62
CA GLU A 398 22.97 5.61 3.59
C GLU A 398 22.00 6.69 3.11
N ASP A 399 21.96 6.96 1.80
CA ASP A 399 21.00 7.87 1.18
C ASP A 399 19.54 7.40 1.38
N ALA A 400 19.30 6.08 1.46
CA ALA A 400 17.98 5.54 1.79
C ALA A 400 17.54 5.94 3.21
N GLU A 401 18.45 5.85 4.19
CA GLU A 401 18.14 6.30 5.55
C GLU A 401 17.89 7.82 5.61
N GLN A 402 18.63 8.62 4.84
CA GLN A 402 18.32 10.05 4.71
C GLN A 402 16.92 10.28 4.13
N LEU A 403 16.55 9.54 3.08
CA LEU A 403 15.22 9.61 2.48
C LEU A 403 14.13 9.24 3.50
N PHE A 404 14.31 8.13 4.22
CA PHE A 404 13.35 7.69 5.25
C PHE A 404 13.25 8.69 6.40
N ARG A 405 14.36 9.31 6.81
CA ARG A 405 14.35 10.38 7.80
C ARG A 405 13.50 11.58 7.34
N LEU A 406 13.65 12.03 6.09
CA LEU A 406 12.84 13.13 5.57
C LEU A 406 11.34 12.80 5.65
N VAL A 407 10.95 11.57 5.32
CA VAL A 407 9.56 11.12 5.43
C VAL A 407 9.10 11.07 6.89
N ARG A 408 9.91 10.52 7.80
CA ARG A 408 9.58 10.47 9.25
C ARG A 408 9.40 11.86 9.86
N GLU A 409 10.19 12.82 9.40
CA GLU A 409 10.17 14.22 9.88
C GLU A 409 9.19 15.10 9.11
N ASP A 410 8.32 14.52 8.27
CA ASP A 410 7.33 15.23 7.45
C ASP A 410 7.95 16.36 6.61
N ILE A 411 9.12 16.08 6.02
CA ILE A 411 9.86 17.00 5.14
C ILE A 411 9.60 16.63 3.69
N ALA A 412 9.11 17.59 2.90
CA ALA A 412 8.77 17.36 1.49
C ALA A 412 10.00 16.98 0.66
N LEU A 413 9.88 15.93 -0.14
CA LEU A 413 10.95 15.45 -1.03
C LEU A 413 11.15 16.33 -2.29
N ASP A 414 10.31 17.35 -2.52
CA ASP A 414 10.47 18.31 -3.62
C ASP A 414 11.48 19.44 -3.32
N GLY A 415 12.13 19.37 -2.16
CA GLY A 415 13.14 20.35 -1.71
C GLY A 415 12.58 21.71 -1.30
N LYS A 416 11.26 21.97 -1.42
CA LYS A 416 10.67 23.27 -1.10
C LYS A 416 10.61 23.54 0.41
N ASP A 417 10.58 22.46 1.22
CA ASP A 417 10.57 22.54 2.68
C ASP A 417 11.95 22.29 3.33
N ALA A 418 13.02 22.34 2.56
CA ALA A 418 14.38 22.09 3.05
C ALA A 418 14.80 23.00 4.24
N LYS A 419 14.12 24.13 4.43
CA LYS A 419 14.32 25.07 5.56
C LYS A 419 13.36 24.84 6.72
N LYS A 420 12.40 23.93 6.59
CA LYS A 420 11.46 23.59 7.67
C LYS A 420 12.27 22.90 8.77
N LYS A 421 12.29 23.50 9.96
CA LYS A 421 12.79 22.78 11.13
C LYS A 421 11.83 21.65 11.41
N PRO A 422 12.33 20.47 11.83
CA PRO A 422 11.45 19.38 12.25
C PRO A 422 10.42 19.93 13.24
N ASP A 423 9.14 19.80 12.93
CA ASP A 423 8.07 20.14 13.85
C ASP A 423 8.04 19.05 14.93
N ALA A 424 8.33 19.45 16.16
CA ALA A 424 8.24 18.73 17.40
C ALA A 424 9.34 17.69 17.69
N GLU A 425 10.09 17.97 18.73
CA GLU A 425 10.66 16.89 19.55
C GLU A 425 9.52 15.91 19.89
N PRO A 426 9.78 14.59 19.80
CA PRO A 426 8.82 13.59 20.27
C PRO A 426 8.29 14.02 21.65
N GLY A 427 6.98 13.89 21.85
CA GLY A 427 6.35 14.26 23.11
C GLY A 427 7.12 13.71 24.32
N PRO A 428 6.91 14.29 25.51
CA PRO A 428 7.62 13.80 26.70
C PRO A 428 7.42 12.29 26.84
N PRO A 429 8.49 11.52 27.15
CA PRO A 429 8.37 10.09 27.34
C PRO A 429 7.34 9.81 28.45
N ALA A 430 6.69 8.65 28.37
CA ALA A 430 5.68 8.24 29.34
C ALA A 430 6.26 8.14 30.77
N ASP A 431 7.57 7.85 30.84
CA ASP A 431 8.33 7.85 32.10
C ASP A 431 9.44 8.90 32.04
N PRO A 432 9.50 9.85 32.99
CA PRO A 432 10.55 10.85 33.03
C PRO A 432 11.91 10.21 33.35
N ALA A 433 12.98 10.77 32.78
CA ALA A 433 14.32 10.28 33.00
C ALA A 433 14.70 10.36 34.51
N ALA A 434 15.42 9.34 34.97
CA ALA A 434 16.10 9.37 36.26
C ALA A 434 17.17 10.48 36.30
N PRO A 435 17.66 10.89 37.49
CA PRO A 435 18.81 11.79 37.62
C PRO A 435 20.05 11.27 36.90
N ASP A 436 20.84 12.17 36.28
CA ASP A 436 21.99 11.80 35.44
C ASP A 436 23.01 10.88 36.17
N ASP A 437 23.20 11.06 37.47
CA ASP A 437 24.08 10.27 38.29
C ASP A 437 23.53 8.89 38.71
N GLU A 438 22.24 8.67 38.48
CA GLU A 438 21.59 7.36 38.71
C GLU A 438 21.48 6.55 37.41
N LEU A 439 21.60 7.20 36.24
CA LEU A 439 21.53 6.54 34.95
C LEU A 439 22.73 5.66 34.65
N ALA A 440 22.49 4.36 34.52
CA ALA A 440 23.49 3.41 34.04
C ALA A 440 23.48 3.36 32.49
N VAL A 441 24.60 3.75 31.87
CA VAL A 441 24.76 3.76 30.41
C VAL A 441 25.90 2.82 30.02
N GLN A 442 25.60 1.84 29.20
CA GLN A 442 26.62 1.03 28.52
C GLN A 442 27.02 1.70 27.22
N VAL A 443 28.33 1.84 26.96
CA VAL A 443 28.84 2.40 25.71
C VAL A 443 29.56 1.33 24.94
N ARG A 444 29.10 1.02 23.75
CA ARG A 444 29.65 0.01 22.87
C ARG A 444 30.27 0.64 21.62
N ASN A 445 31.28 -0.03 21.09
CA ASN A 445 32.03 0.44 19.92
C ASN A 445 31.61 -0.32 18.66
N GLY A 446 30.69 0.27 17.87
CA GLY A 446 30.23 -0.22 16.57
C GLY A 446 30.89 0.48 15.37
N THR A 447 32.03 1.18 15.56
CA THR A 447 32.67 2.02 14.54
C THR A 447 33.35 1.27 13.40
N ARG A 448 33.26 -0.05 13.34
CA ARG A 448 33.80 -0.84 12.23
C ARG A 448 33.00 -0.56 10.96
N THR A 449 33.69 -0.48 9.83
CA THR A 449 33.11 -0.46 8.48
C THR A 449 33.70 -1.59 7.64
N ASP A 450 33.20 -1.79 6.43
CA ASP A 450 33.77 -2.77 5.49
C ASP A 450 35.23 -2.43 5.12
N GLU A 451 35.57 -1.14 5.13
CA GLU A 451 36.89 -0.64 4.75
C GLU A 451 37.81 -0.36 5.93
N LEU A 452 37.28 -0.02 7.08
CA LEU A 452 38.02 0.41 8.27
C LEU A 452 37.74 -0.46 9.48
N GLY A 453 38.78 -0.91 10.17
CA GLY A 453 38.66 -1.58 11.46
C GLY A 453 38.00 -0.70 12.53
N THR A 454 37.63 -1.28 13.64
CA THR A 454 37.05 -0.57 14.81
C THR A 454 37.99 0.54 15.30
N ALA A 455 37.49 1.74 15.54
CA ALA A 455 38.28 2.86 16.10
C ALA A 455 38.72 2.50 17.54
N PRO A 456 40.04 2.41 17.83
CA PRO A 456 40.51 1.96 19.12
C PRO A 456 40.11 2.90 20.26
N GLY A 457 39.65 2.32 21.40
CA GLY A 457 39.34 3.08 22.62
C GLY A 457 38.09 3.98 22.52
N ARG A 458 37.31 3.90 21.43
CA ARG A 458 36.19 4.82 21.20
C ARG A 458 35.11 4.73 22.27
N ALA A 459 34.71 3.53 22.67
CA ALA A 459 33.74 3.35 23.75
C ALA A 459 34.23 3.97 25.08
N ASN A 460 35.50 3.79 25.41
CA ASN A 460 36.09 4.39 26.63
C ASN A 460 36.08 5.91 26.58
N ALA A 461 36.42 6.51 25.43
CA ALA A 461 36.42 7.97 25.26
C ALA A 461 35.01 8.56 25.44
N ILE A 462 33.99 7.92 24.90
CA ILE A 462 32.61 8.39 25.01
C ILE A 462 32.01 8.11 26.40
N ALA A 463 32.35 6.96 27.02
CA ALA A 463 31.96 6.72 28.40
C ALA A 463 32.57 7.76 29.36
N GLY A 464 33.85 8.13 29.17
CA GLY A 464 34.48 9.22 29.89
C GLY A 464 33.80 10.56 29.71
N LEU A 465 33.42 10.89 28.47
CA LEU A 465 32.65 12.10 28.15
C LEU A 465 31.28 12.13 28.87
N LEU A 466 30.58 10.99 28.94
CA LEU A 466 29.32 10.88 29.69
C LEU A 466 29.53 11.10 31.19
N VAL A 467 30.60 10.52 31.77
CA VAL A 467 30.94 10.76 33.18
C VAL A 467 31.21 12.24 33.45
N GLU A 468 31.96 12.94 32.56
CA GLU A 468 32.20 14.39 32.67
C GLU A 468 30.91 15.19 32.62
N ARG A 469 29.87 14.69 31.94
CA ARG A 469 28.55 15.32 31.83
C ARG A 469 27.58 14.95 32.94
N GLY A 470 28.03 14.17 33.96
CA GLY A 470 27.24 13.81 35.13
C GLY A 470 26.70 12.39 35.15
N PHE A 471 26.83 11.60 34.08
CA PHE A 471 26.42 10.19 34.04
C PHE A 471 27.46 9.30 34.68
N THR A 472 27.55 9.38 36.01
CA THR A 472 28.64 8.74 36.79
C THR A 472 28.69 7.22 36.69
N LYS A 473 27.57 6.59 36.26
CA LYS A 473 27.47 5.12 36.03
C LYS A 473 27.67 4.73 34.57
N ALA A 474 28.15 5.63 33.70
CA ALA A 474 28.48 5.29 32.33
C ALA A 474 29.75 4.44 32.26
N VAL A 475 29.69 3.30 31.58
CA VAL A 475 30.81 2.34 31.43
C VAL A 475 30.95 1.90 29.97
N ALA A 476 32.22 1.72 29.55
CA ALA A 476 32.49 1.12 28.26
C ALA A 476 32.31 -0.40 28.31
N ASP A 477 31.58 -0.96 27.37
CA ASP A 477 31.44 -2.39 27.18
C ASP A 477 32.51 -2.85 26.17
N PRO A 478 33.43 -3.76 26.55
CA PRO A 478 34.49 -4.25 25.69
C PRO A 478 34.00 -5.27 24.65
N SER A 479 32.72 -5.63 24.62
CA SER A 479 32.19 -6.60 23.67
C SER A 479 32.42 -6.17 22.23
N VAL A 480 32.83 -7.12 21.40
CA VAL A 480 32.93 -6.88 19.94
C VAL A 480 31.53 -6.95 19.35
N LEU A 481 31.10 -5.84 18.79
CA LEU A 481 29.80 -5.76 18.10
C LEU A 481 29.95 -5.85 16.59
N PRO A 482 28.85 -6.21 15.88
CA PRO A 482 28.70 -5.92 14.46
C PRO A 482 28.94 -4.43 14.20
N SER A 483 29.28 -4.09 12.95
CA SER A 483 29.39 -2.70 12.52
C SER A 483 28.05 -1.99 12.62
N GLU A 484 28.09 -0.74 13.10
CA GLU A 484 26.94 0.18 13.09
C GLU A 484 27.34 1.41 12.28
N ASP A 485 26.63 1.69 11.21
CA ASP A 485 26.94 2.87 10.38
C ASP A 485 26.66 4.17 11.12
N ARG A 486 25.65 4.16 12.00
CA ARG A 486 25.21 5.34 12.76
C ARG A 486 25.18 5.09 14.27
N THR A 487 25.52 6.12 15.01
CA THR A 487 25.43 6.13 16.45
C THR A 487 23.96 6.04 16.86
N VAL A 488 23.62 5.04 17.68
CA VAL A 488 22.26 4.72 18.15
C VAL A 488 22.25 4.50 19.65
N ILE A 489 21.15 4.88 20.31
CA ILE A 489 20.89 4.56 21.72
C ILE A 489 19.76 3.57 21.77
N ARG A 490 20.04 2.38 22.33
CA ARG A 490 19.09 1.28 22.47
C ARG A 490 18.63 1.16 23.90
N TYR A 491 17.35 0.79 24.11
CA TYR A 491 16.77 0.54 25.42
C TYR A 491 15.74 -0.61 25.35
N PRO A 492 15.63 -1.48 26.40
CA PRO A 492 14.84 -2.72 26.31
C PRO A 492 13.34 -2.53 26.55
N SER A 493 12.93 -1.54 27.34
CA SER A 493 11.57 -1.39 27.84
C SER A 493 11.14 0.07 27.92
N ALA A 494 9.83 0.34 27.87
CA ALA A 494 9.28 1.70 27.77
C ALA A 494 9.63 2.61 28.98
N ASP A 495 9.89 2.03 30.16
CA ASP A 495 10.32 2.72 31.37
C ASP A 495 11.74 3.30 31.28
N LEU A 496 12.56 2.84 30.32
CA LEU A 496 13.90 3.35 30.08
C LEU A 496 13.97 4.31 28.87
N GLU A 497 12.84 4.63 28.24
CA GLU A 497 12.82 5.55 27.10
C GLU A 497 13.24 6.97 27.50
N GLY A 498 12.76 7.45 28.66
CA GLY A 498 13.14 8.74 29.20
C GLY A 498 14.63 8.86 29.44
N ASP A 499 15.21 7.82 30.00
CA ASP A 499 16.64 7.71 30.27
C ASP A 499 17.47 7.75 28.99
N ALA A 500 17.08 6.95 27.98
CA ALA A 500 17.74 6.92 26.68
C ALA A 500 17.67 8.27 25.96
N ARG A 501 16.52 8.96 25.99
CA ARG A 501 16.35 10.31 25.44
C ARG A 501 17.17 11.36 26.18
N ARG A 502 17.31 11.22 27.51
CA ARG A 502 18.16 12.12 28.33
C ARG A 502 19.63 12.00 27.92
N VAL A 503 20.13 10.79 27.71
CA VAL A 503 21.49 10.53 27.21
C VAL A 503 21.67 11.13 25.83
N ALA A 504 20.73 10.91 24.91
CA ALA A 504 20.75 11.48 23.56
C ALA A 504 20.86 12.99 23.59
N LYS A 505 20.00 13.65 24.36
CA LYS A 505 19.99 15.11 24.51
C LYS A 505 21.33 15.63 25.07
N SER A 506 21.91 14.95 26.03
CA SER A 506 23.22 15.31 26.61
C SER A 506 24.34 15.29 25.58
N LEU A 507 24.32 14.35 24.66
CA LEU A 507 25.35 14.16 23.64
C LEU A 507 25.06 14.91 22.34
N GLY A 508 23.87 15.51 22.17
CA GLY A 508 23.43 16.13 20.92
C GLY A 508 23.07 15.10 19.85
N ILE A 509 22.74 13.88 20.25
CA ILE A 509 22.27 12.81 19.36
C ILE A 509 20.78 13.03 19.09
N PRO A 510 20.31 12.96 17.84
CA PRO A 510 18.91 13.11 17.50
C PRO A 510 18.01 12.10 18.23
N ALA A 511 16.81 12.51 18.60
CA ALA A 511 15.84 11.61 19.23
C ALA A 511 15.43 10.43 18.33
N SER A 512 15.53 10.58 17.01
CA SER A 512 15.34 9.51 16.03
C SER A 512 16.38 8.38 16.11
N SER A 513 17.53 8.63 16.75
CA SER A 513 18.55 7.63 17.03
C SER A 513 18.30 6.87 18.33
N VAL A 514 17.21 7.14 19.06
CA VAL A 514 16.81 6.42 20.26
C VAL A 514 15.82 5.34 19.87
N LYS A 515 16.22 4.07 20.02
CA LYS A 515 15.44 2.91 19.54
C LYS A 515 15.23 1.88 20.66
N ARG A 516 14.02 1.35 20.71
CA ARG A 516 13.75 0.19 21.56
C ARG A 516 14.36 -1.06 20.92
N SER A 517 15.00 -1.91 21.74
CA SER A 517 15.64 -3.13 21.26
C SER A 517 15.68 -4.18 22.36
N THR A 518 15.41 -5.43 22.03
CA THR A 518 15.44 -6.57 22.97
C THR A 518 16.83 -7.17 23.13
N ASP A 519 17.82 -6.72 22.35
CA ASP A 519 19.21 -7.18 22.38
C ASP A 519 20.08 -6.47 23.41
N VAL A 520 19.48 -5.56 24.19
CA VAL A 520 20.12 -4.83 25.28
C VAL A 520 19.38 -5.02 26.60
N SER A 521 20.12 -5.01 27.73
CA SER A 521 19.54 -5.15 29.08
C SER A 521 19.33 -3.81 29.81
N GLY A 522 19.76 -2.71 29.22
CA GLY A 522 19.69 -1.37 29.77
C GLY A 522 19.98 -0.32 28.70
N VAL A 523 20.03 0.97 29.08
CA VAL A 523 20.38 2.05 28.16
C VAL A 523 21.78 1.81 27.59
N THR A 524 21.84 1.56 26.30
CA THR A 524 23.08 1.21 25.59
C THR A 524 23.32 2.16 24.43
N LEU A 525 24.39 2.94 24.52
CA LEU A 525 24.89 3.77 23.43
C LEU A 525 25.84 2.95 22.56
N VAL A 526 25.47 2.68 21.32
CA VAL A 526 26.36 2.12 20.32
C VAL A 526 26.93 3.24 19.48
N VAL A 527 28.23 3.50 19.57
CA VAL A 527 28.92 4.51 18.80
C VAL A 527 29.19 3.96 17.40
N GLY A 528 28.58 4.55 16.40
CA GLY A 528 28.67 4.11 15.00
C GLY A 528 29.86 4.68 14.24
N ALA A 529 29.95 4.31 12.97
CA ALA A 529 30.96 4.79 12.03
C ALA A 529 30.92 6.31 11.83
N ASP A 530 29.74 6.92 12.01
CA ASP A 530 29.49 8.37 11.93
C ASP A 530 30.14 9.19 13.07
N TRP A 531 30.67 8.53 14.11
CA TRP A 531 31.32 9.21 15.25
C TRP A 531 32.63 8.55 15.68
N ARG A 532 33.50 8.29 14.71
CA ARG A 532 34.81 7.63 14.93
C ARG A 532 35.78 8.49 15.73
N GLU A 533 35.64 9.83 15.70
CA GLU A 533 36.59 10.77 16.29
C GLU A 533 35.87 11.95 16.96
N GLY A 534 36.60 12.66 17.82
CA GLY A 534 36.10 13.88 18.50
C GLY A 534 35.19 13.60 19.69
N THR A 535 34.88 14.66 20.44
CA THR A 535 34.02 14.63 21.65
C THR A 535 32.61 15.17 21.40
N ALA A 536 32.39 15.88 20.29
CA ALA A 536 31.08 16.36 19.88
C ALA A 536 30.52 15.44 18.80
N TYR A 537 29.33 14.89 19.05
CA TYR A 537 28.59 14.23 18.00
C TYR A 537 28.20 15.28 16.96
N LYS A 538 28.56 15.01 15.75
CA LYS A 538 28.05 15.78 14.61
C LYS A 538 27.05 14.87 13.93
N ALA A 539 25.77 15.14 14.15
CA ALA A 539 24.75 14.46 13.36
C ALA A 539 25.19 14.55 11.89
N PRO A 540 25.25 13.43 11.16
CA PRO A 540 25.46 13.48 9.71
C PRO A 540 24.50 14.53 9.19
N GLY A 541 24.99 15.52 8.47
CA GLY A 541 24.36 16.80 8.28
C GLY A 541 22.86 16.70 8.13
N SER A 542 22.12 17.56 8.79
CA SER A 542 20.69 17.75 8.58
C SER A 542 20.46 18.34 7.19
N ASP A 543 20.99 17.68 6.19
CA ASP A 543 20.70 18.00 4.81
C ASP A 543 19.26 17.53 4.53
N ASN A 544 18.35 18.49 4.51
CA ASN A 544 16.97 18.28 4.16
C ASN A 544 16.76 18.24 2.64
N SER A 545 17.84 18.10 1.86
CA SER A 545 17.73 17.82 0.44
C SER A 545 17.42 16.34 0.19
N THR A 546 16.60 16.10 -0.81
CA THR A 546 16.37 14.73 -1.29
C THR A 546 17.64 14.24 -1.96
N PRO A 547 18.15 13.05 -1.62
CA PRO A 547 19.34 12.49 -2.26
C PRO A 547 19.16 12.39 -3.78
N GLU A 548 20.19 12.76 -4.55
CA GLU A 548 20.15 12.63 -6.02
C GLU A 548 19.97 11.17 -6.46
N SER A 549 20.52 10.22 -5.70
CA SER A 549 20.37 8.77 -5.91
C SER A 549 18.93 8.27 -5.81
N ALA A 550 18.01 9.04 -5.20
CA ALA A 550 16.58 8.74 -5.13
C ALA A 550 15.82 8.99 -6.45
N GLN A 551 16.45 9.62 -7.45
CA GLN A 551 15.89 9.86 -8.78
C GLN A 551 14.48 10.47 -8.74
N ALA A 552 14.32 11.57 -8.02
CA ALA A 552 13.02 12.21 -7.77
C ALA A 552 12.33 12.66 -9.08
N LEU A 553 11.08 12.26 -9.25
CA LEU A 553 10.19 12.66 -10.35
C LEU A 553 9.09 13.56 -9.82
N ASN A 554 8.79 14.66 -10.53
CA ASN A 554 7.68 15.55 -10.16
C ASN A 554 6.36 15.01 -10.71
N GLY A 555 5.31 14.99 -9.89
CA GLY A 555 3.97 14.52 -10.27
C GLY A 555 3.25 15.37 -11.31
N ALA A 556 3.69 16.61 -11.54
CA ALA A 556 3.16 17.47 -12.60
C ALA A 556 3.83 17.26 -13.96
N ASP A 557 4.94 16.50 -14.02
CA ASP A 557 5.65 16.25 -15.28
C ASP A 557 4.87 15.22 -16.11
N ASP A 558 4.14 15.72 -17.11
CA ASP A 558 3.39 14.95 -18.09
C ASP A 558 4.15 14.78 -19.42
N SER A 559 5.28 15.47 -19.56
CA SER A 559 6.11 15.44 -20.76
C SER A 559 7.15 14.31 -20.73
N ALA A 560 7.39 13.71 -19.58
CA ALA A 560 8.35 12.64 -19.44
C ALA A 560 7.90 11.39 -20.21
N CYS A 561 8.75 10.89 -21.09
CA CYS A 561 8.57 9.62 -21.76
C CYS A 561 9.58 8.60 -21.26
N MET A 562 9.19 7.33 -21.19
CA MET A 562 10.14 6.25 -20.96
C MET A 562 11.09 6.15 -22.15
N HIS A 563 12.39 6.09 -21.82
CA HIS A 563 13.41 5.82 -22.82
C HIS A 563 13.34 4.34 -23.20
N VAL A 564 13.20 4.07 -24.52
CA VAL A 564 13.14 2.69 -25.03
C VAL A 564 14.55 2.16 -25.22
N ASN A 565 14.81 0.98 -24.65
CA ASN A 565 16.06 0.26 -24.87
C ASN A 565 16.23 -0.05 -26.37
N PRO A 566 17.34 0.38 -27.00
CA PRO A 566 17.57 0.20 -28.44
C PRO A 566 17.45 -1.24 -28.94
N ALA A 567 17.71 -2.24 -28.08
CA ALA A 567 17.58 -3.66 -28.43
C ALA A 567 16.12 -4.12 -28.62
N PHE A 568 15.15 -3.33 -28.14
CA PHE A 568 13.72 -3.63 -28.18
C PHE A 568 12.93 -2.65 -29.06
N THR A 569 13.62 -1.88 -29.89
CA THR A 569 12.97 -1.01 -30.90
C THR A 569 12.53 -1.80 -32.12
N TRP A 570 11.44 -1.32 -32.76
CA TRP A 570 11.00 -1.84 -34.05
C TRP A 570 10.73 -0.70 -35.04
N SER A 571 10.88 -0.99 -36.33
CA SER A 571 10.68 -0.05 -37.45
C SER A 571 9.32 -0.20 -38.09
#